data_10c0f907213013043f824f016226720b
#
_entry.id   10c0f907213013043f824f016226720b
#
_cell.length_a   1.000
_cell.length_b   1.000
_cell.length_c   1.000
_cell.angle_alpha   90.00
_cell.angle_beta   90.00
_cell.angle_gamma   90.00
#
_symmetry.space_group_name_H-M   'P 1'
#
loop_
_entity.id
_entity.type
_entity.pdbx_description
1 polymer ?
#
loop_
_entity_poly.entity_id
_entity_poly.type
_entity_poly.pdbx_seq_one_letter_code
_entity_poly.pdbx_strand_id
1 'polypeptide(L)'
;MAINIKKTITDFSSQITVNGIAKIRLPEELLETEDYELITAVYTIVQKYRTDSWIEEISVTEMTSDLMKLQAHQVNIMYRFGSLTSYADTVDDRVKLARAKVRMQIKALKQSFEANGDVVSITADDSKDLSYTKTEDIWEQLQEIKTAADFLKSMYFSVKDHVNMLNSTIHRVSRFEIQ
;
A
#
# COMPACT_ATOMS: atom_id res chain seq x y z
N MET A 1 49.26 21.17 -19.43
CA MET A 1 48.08 20.59 -20.09
C MET A 1 47.21 19.99 -18.99
N ALA A 2 46.06 20.55 -18.73
CA ALA A 2 45.09 19.92 -17.83
C ALA A 2 44.47 18.69 -18.52
N ILE A 3 44.59 17.53 -17.91
CA ILE A 3 43.93 16.30 -18.42
C ILE A 3 42.44 16.45 -18.11
N ASN A 4 41.66 16.75 -19.14
CA ASN A 4 40.20 16.77 -18.99
C ASN A 4 39.72 15.32 -18.80
N ILE A 5 39.27 14.97 -17.59
CA ILE A 5 38.73 13.67 -17.26
C ILE A 5 37.22 13.70 -17.57
N LYS A 6 36.80 12.74 -18.39
CA LYS A 6 35.36 12.56 -18.69
C LYS A 6 34.66 11.88 -17.47
N LYS A 7 33.75 12.60 -16.85
CA LYS A 7 32.91 12.07 -15.75
C LYS A 7 31.65 11.42 -16.28
N THR A 8 31.36 10.24 -15.78
CA THR A 8 30.22 9.42 -16.18
C THR A 8 29.23 9.20 -15.02
N ILE A 9 28.10 8.59 -15.30
CA ILE A 9 27.08 8.27 -14.29
C ILE A 9 27.62 7.42 -13.12
N THR A 10 28.61 6.56 -13.37
CA THR A 10 29.25 5.73 -12.34
C THR A 10 30.02 6.61 -11.32
N ASP A 11 30.71 7.65 -11.76
CA ASP A 11 31.44 8.59 -10.88
C ASP A 11 30.47 9.34 -9.96
N PHE A 12 29.28 9.65 -10.46
CA PHE A 12 28.21 10.29 -9.67
C PHE A 12 27.59 9.32 -8.70
N SER A 13 27.30 8.09 -9.13
CA SER A 13 26.66 7.08 -8.29
C SER A 13 27.43 6.81 -7.01
N SER A 14 28.76 6.80 -7.05
CA SER A 14 29.61 6.57 -5.87
C SER A 14 29.58 7.72 -4.86
N GLN A 15 29.29 8.96 -5.29
CA GLN A 15 29.31 10.16 -4.46
C GLN A 15 27.92 10.57 -3.95
N ILE A 16 26.86 10.01 -4.53
CA ILE A 16 25.49 10.32 -4.13
C ILE A 16 25.08 9.42 -2.98
N THR A 17 24.70 10.04 -1.87
CA THR A 17 24.18 9.34 -0.70
C THR A 17 22.76 9.78 -0.42
N VAL A 18 21.92 8.80 -0.06
CA VAL A 18 20.53 9.03 0.37
C VAL A 18 20.48 9.28 1.89
N ASN A 19 21.62 9.58 2.51
CA ASN A 19 21.74 9.86 3.94
C ASN A 19 20.83 11.01 4.36
N GLY A 20 19.98 10.80 5.36
CA GLY A 20 19.04 11.79 5.90
C GLY A 20 17.61 11.66 5.40
N ILE A 21 17.30 10.67 4.56
CA ILE A 21 15.94 10.19 4.45
C ILE A 21 15.74 9.31 5.67
N ALA A 22 14.94 9.79 6.63
CA ALA A 22 14.64 9.00 7.82
C ALA A 22 14.24 7.60 7.36
N LYS A 23 14.94 6.58 7.88
CA LYS A 23 14.53 5.19 7.65
C LYS A 23 13.03 5.13 7.96
N ILE A 24 12.26 4.78 6.97
CA ILE A 24 10.84 4.52 7.19
C ILE A 24 10.86 3.28 8.08
N ARG A 25 10.40 3.42 9.32
CA ARG A 25 10.07 2.24 10.11
C ARG A 25 8.79 1.71 9.51
N LEU A 26 8.95 0.66 8.70
CA LEU A 26 7.82 -0.22 8.45
C LEU A 26 7.42 -0.82 9.80
N PRO A 27 6.13 -0.95 10.10
CA PRO A 27 5.70 -1.92 11.09
C PRO A 27 6.36 -3.25 10.72
N GLU A 28 6.86 -3.99 11.70
CA GLU A 28 7.50 -5.30 11.47
C GLU A 28 6.57 -6.22 10.69
N GLU A 29 5.25 -6.02 10.86
CA GLU A 29 4.19 -6.64 10.05
C GLU A 29 3.23 -5.56 9.56
N LEU A 30 2.95 -5.54 8.26
CA LEU A 30 1.97 -4.63 7.65
C LEU A 30 0.53 -5.01 8.03
N LEU A 31 0.30 -6.29 8.29
CA LEU A 31 -0.92 -6.83 8.87
C LEU A 31 -0.59 -7.36 10.25
N GLU A 32 -1.25 -6.85 11.27
CA GLU A 32 -1.11 -7.25 12.67
C GLU A 32 -1.87 -8.57 12.93
N THR A 33 -1.58 -9.24 14.03
CA THR A 33 -2.29 -10.47 14.45
C THR A 33 -3.80 -10.25 14.49
N GLU A 34 -4.24 -9.09 14.96
CA GLU A 34 -5.65 -8.69 15.01
C GLU A 34 -6.29 -8.59 13.61
N ASP A 35 -5.52 -8.20 12.59
CA ASP A 35 -6.00 -8.18 11.21
C ASP A 35 -6.25 -9.59 10.68
N TYR A 36 -5.38 -10.56 11.02
CA TYR A 36 -5.57 -11.96 10.63
C TYR A 36 -6.76 -12.61 11.36
N GLU A 37 -6.97 -12.29 12.64
CA GLU A 37 -8.15 -12.72 13.39
C GLU A 37 -9.44 -12.17 12.76
N LEU A 38 -9.45 -10.90 12.42
CA LEU A 38 -10.55 -10.24 11.72
C LEU A 38 -10.85 -10.89 10.37
N ILE A 39 -9.81 -11.16 9.56
CA ILE A 39 -9.92 -11.85 8.27
C ILE A 39 -10.52 -13.23 8.45
N THR A 40 -10.05 -13.99 9.43
CA THR A 40 -10.51 -15.34 9.72
C THR A 40 -11.98 -15.34 10.17
N ALA A 41 -12.36 -14.41 11.04
CA ALA A 41 -13.74 -14.26 11.51
C ALA A 41 -14.70 -13.95 10.35
N VAL A 42 -14.34 -13.02 9.48
CA VAL A 42 -15.11 -12.69 8.27
C VAL A 42 -15.22 -13.89 7.35
N TYR A 43 -14.09 -14.55 7.07
CA TYR A 43 -14.09 -15.72 6.20
C TYR A 43 -15.01 -16.83 6.72
N THR A 44 -14.97 -17.10 8.03
CA THR A 44 -15.83 -18.11 8.68
C THR A 44 -17.30 -17.80 8.51
N ILE A 45 -17.70 -16.54 8.66
CA ILE A 45 -19.11 -16.14 8.45
C ILE A 45 -19.49 -16.29 6.96
N VAL A 46 -18.67 -15.75 6.06
CA VAL A 46 -18.95 -15.75 4.62
C VAL A 46 -19.05 -17.17 4.05
N GLN A 47 -18.26 -18.13 4.56
CA GLN A 47 -18.30 -19.51 4.12
C GLN A 47 -19.65 -20.19 4.36
N LYS A 48 -20.39 -19.82 5.41
CA LYS A 48 -21.74 -20.35 5.69
C LYS A 48 -22.74 -20.08 4.56
N TYR A 49 -22.52 -18.98 3.82
CA TYR A 49 -23.44 -18.47 2.79
C TYR A 49 -23.00 -18.80 1.36
N ARG A 50 -22.04 -19.73 1.19
CA ARG A 50 -21.54 -20.14 -0.13
C ARG A 50 -22.26 -21.32 -0.76
N THR A 51 -23.02 -22.08 0.02
CA THR A 51 -23.79 -23.23 -0.47
C THR A 51 -25.16 -22.78 -0.94
N ASP A 52 -25.70 -23.38 -1.99
CA ASP A 52 -27.01 -22.98 -2.54
C ASP A 52 -28.18 -23.28 -1.57
N SER A 53 -27.97 -24.18 -0.60
CA SER A 53 -29.00 -24.61 0.41
C SER A 53 -29.00 -23.74 1.67
N TRP A 54 -28.14 -22.77 1.83
CA TRP A 54 -28.01 -22.01 3.09
C TRP A 54 -29.29 -21.28 3.51
N ILE A 55 -30.15 -20.89 2.56
CA ILE A 55 -31.44 -20.20 2.85
C ILE A 55 -32.39 -21.10 3.63
N GLU A 56 -32.34 -22.42 3.39
CA GLU A 56 -33.19 -23.41 4.07
C GLU A 56 -32.57 -23.88 5.40
N GLU A 57 -31.23 -23.80 5.52
CA GLU A 57 -30.50 -24.36 6.66
C GLU A 57 -30.23 -23.34 7.78
N ILE A 58 -30.16 -22.03 7.45
CA ILE A 58 -29.79 -20.98 8.39
C ILE A 58 -31.00 -20.17 8.81
N SER A 59 -31.24 -20.07 10.12
CA SER A 59 -32.37 -19.31 10.68
C SER A 59 -32.21 -17.79 10.50
N VAL A 60 -33.31 -17.05 10.43
CA VAL A 60 -33.32 -15.57 10.36
C VAL A 60 -32.56 -14.96 11.55
N THR A 61 -32.68 -15.57 12.74
CA THR A 61 -31.96 -15.11 13.94
C THR A 61 -30.44 -15.23 13.77
N GLU A 62 -29.96 -16.34 13.20
CA GLU A 62 -28.54 -16.55 12.92
C GLU A 62 -28.05 -15.59 11.82
N MET A 63 -28.80 -15.43 10.72
CA MET A 63 -28.51 -14.47 9.67
C MET A 63 -28.38 -13.03 10.23
N THR A 64 -29.28 -12.65 11.14
CA THR A 64 -29.25 -11.32 11.77
C THR A 64 -28.02 -11.16 12.67
N SER A 65 -27.65 -12.18 13.44
CA SER A 65 -26.44 -12.18 14.26
C SER A 65 -25.18 -12.05 13.40
N ASP A 66 -25.10 -12.82 12.31
CA ASP A 66 -23.95 -12.78 11.41
C ASP A 66 -23.88 -11.45 10.63
N LEU A 67 -25.03 -10.88 10.25
CA LEU A 67 -25.11 -9.54 9.66
C LEU A 67 -24.52 -8.48 10.59
N MET A 68 -24.88 -8.48 11.89
CA MET A 68 -24.32 -7.52 12.85
C MET A 68 -22.81 -7.67 13.02
N LYS A 69 -22.30 -8.91 13.06
CA LYS A 69 -20.87 -9.19 13.13
C LYS A 69 -20.14 -8.68 11.88
N LEU A 70 -20.67 -8.97 10.68
CA LEU A 70 -20.09 -8.50 9.44
C LEU A 70 -20.06 -6.97 9.35
N GLN A 71 -21.11 -6.28 9.82
CA GLN A 71 -21.13 -4.82 9.87
C GLN A 71 -20.05 -4.27 10.81
N ALA A 72 -19.86 -4.87 11.99
CA ALA A 72 -18.77 -4.49 12.90
C ALA A 72 -17.39 -4.73 12.28
N HIS A 73 -17.19 -5.88 11.63
CA HIS A 73 -15.93 -6.19 10.95
C HIS A 73 -15.68 -5.26 9.76
N GLN A 74 -16.72 -4.88 9.01
CA GLN A 74 -16.63 -3.91 7.92
C GLN A 74 -16.07 -2.57 8.39
N VAL A 75 -16.50 -2.06 9.54
CA VAL A 75 -15.98 -0.82 10.11
C VAL A 75 -14.50 -0.95 10.48
N ASN A 76 -14.10 -2.06 11.11
CA ASN A 76 -12.71 -2.30 11.48
C ASN A 76 -11.80 -2.41 10.25
N ILE A 77 -12.23 -3.14 9.21
CA ILE A 77 -11.48 -3.24 7.95
C ILE A 77 -11.33 -1.87 7.30
N MET A 78 -12.40 -1.06 7.28
CA MET A 78 -12.36 0.29 6.71
C MET A 78 -11.35 1.19 7.46
N TYR A 79 -11.31 1.10 8.78
CA TYR A 79 -10.36 1.85 9.60
C TYR A 79 -8.91 1.45 9.29
N ARG A 80 -8.62 0.14 9.26
CA ARG A 80 -7.28 -0.38 8.95
C ARG A 80 -6.85 -0.04 7.53
N PHE A 81 -7.73 -0.20 6.55
CA PHE A 81 -7.50 0.23 5.16
C PHE A 81 -7.17 1.72 5.09
N GLY A 82 -7.95 2.59 5.75
CA GLY A 82 -7.70 4.02 5.79
C GLY A 82 -6.34 4.37 6.41
N SER A 83 -5.97 3.71 7.50
CA SER A 83 -4.68 3.88 8.17
C SER A 83 -3.50 3.51 7.26
N LEU A 84 -3.55 2.34 6.59
CA LEU A 84 -2.50 1.92 5.66
C LEU A 84 -2.42 2.82 4.42
N THR A 85 -3.56 3.29 3.90
CA THR A 85 -3.58 4.23 2.77
C THR A 85 -2.90 5.55 3.14
N SER A 86 -3.25 6.13 4.29
CA SER A 86 -2.62 7.37 4.78
C SER A 86 -1.11 7.19 5.02
N TYR A 87 -0.71 6.02 5.49
CA TYR A 87 0.70 5.69 5.65
C TYR A 87 1.42 5.55 4.31
N ALA A 88 0.80 4.88 3.32
CA ALA A 88 1.31 4.80 1.95
C ALA A 88 1.54 6.18 1.32
N ASP A 89 0.59 7.11 1.48
CA ASP A 89 0.71 8.47 0.99
C ASP A 89 1.91 9.20 1.63
N THR A 90 2.10 9.03 2.93
CA THR A 90 3.25 9.59 3.66
C THR A 90 4.58 9.03 3.12
N VAL A 91 4.64 7.74 2.83
CA VAL A 91 5.83 7.08 2.27
C VAL A 91 6.06 7.53 0.83
N ASP A 92 5.01 7.66 0.01
CA ASP A 92 5.10 8.15 -1.37
C ASP A 92 5.69 9.56 -1.45
N ASP A 93 5.27 10.45 -0.56
CA ASP A 93 5.83 11.81 -0.48
C ASP A 93 7.31 11.79 -0.05
N ARG A 94 7.72 10.87 0.82
CA ARG A 94 9.13 10.67 1.17
C ARG A 94 9.95 10.14 0.00
N VAL A 95 9.41 9.21 -0.80
CA VAL A 95 10.06 8.72 -2.04
C VAL A 95 10.27 9.87 -3.02
N LYS A 96 9.25 10.70 -3.25
CA LYS A 96 9.36 11.88 -4.12
C LYS A 96 10.41 12.85 -3.63
N LEU A 97 10.43 13.15 -2.33
CA LEU A 97 11.45 14.02 -1.72
C LEU A 97 12.86 13.43 -1.84
N ALA A 98 13.00 12.12 -1.63
CA ALA A 98 14.26 11.41 -1.80
C ALA A 98 14.80 11.55 -3.22
N ARG A 99 13.97 11.29 -4.22
CA ARG A 99 14.32 11.45 -5.63
C ARG A 99 14.71 12.87 -5.98
N ALA A 100 13.99 13.87 -5.44
CA ALA A 100 14.33 15.27 -5.62
C ALA A 100 15.72 15.61 -5.03
N LYS A 101 16.02 15.14 -3.82
CA LYS A 101 17.34 15.33 -3.17
C LYS A 101 18.48 14.70 -3.98
N VAL A 102 18.29 13.48 -4.49
CA VAL A 102 19.29 12.82 -5.36
C VAL A 102 19.56 13.67 -6.60
N ARG A 103 18.51 14.16 -7.28
CA ARG A 103 18.68 15.02 -8.46
C ARG A 103 19.40 16.34 -8.13
N MET A 104 19.13 16.92 -6.97
CA MET A 104 19.85 18.11 -6.51
C MET A 104 21.33 17.83 -6.27
N GLN A 105 21.69 16.69 -5.67
CA GLN A 105 23.08 16.27 -5.48
C GLN A 105 23.78 16.06 -6.83
N ILE A 106 23.12 15.42 -7.80
CA ILE A 106 23.65 15.25 -9.16
C ILE A 106 23.96 16.61 -9.79
N LYS A 107 23.01 17.55 -9.68
CA LYS A 107 23.22 18.92 -10.22
C LYS A 107 24.39 19.63 -9.56
N ALA A 108 24.51 19.54 -8.24
CA ALA A 108 25.61 20.15 -7.51
C ALA A 108 26.95 19.53 -7.88
N LEU A 109 27.04 18.19 -7.98
CA LEU A 109 28.27 17.49 -8.42
C LEU A 109 28.63 17.84 -9.85
N LYS A 110 27.67 17.93 -10.76
CA LYS A 110 27.89 18.36 -12.14
C LYS A 110 28.55 19.73 -12.19
N GLN A 111 28.01 20.71 -11.48
CA GLN A 111 28.57 22.05 -11.40
C GLN A 111 30.00 22.05 -10.82
N SER A 112 30.25 21.23 -9.78
CA SER A 112 31.58 21.10 -9.18
C SER A 112 32.61 20.52 -10.15
N PHE A 113 32.27 19.47 -10.90
CA PHE A 113 33.16 18.86 -11.89
C PHE A 113 33.45 19.81 -13.06
N GLU A 114 32.41 20.49 -13.57
CA GLU A 114 32.57 21.50 -14.64
C GLU A 114 33.46 22.67 -14.19
N ALA A 115 33.31 23.12 -12.94
CA ALA A 115 34.15 24.17 -12.36
C ALA A 115 35.65 23.75 -12.24
N ASN A 116 35.89 22.44 -12.05
CA ASN A 116 37.25 21.87 -12.01
C ASN A 116 37.85 21.60 -13.41
N GLY A 117 37.09 21.88 -14.48
CA GLY A 117 37.49 21.66 -15.86
C GLY A 117 37.28 20.26 -16.39
N ASP A 118 36.53 19.42 -15.65
CA ASP A 118 36.16 18.09 -16.11
C ASP A 118 35.03 18.16 -17.16
N VAL A 119 35.03 17.21 -18.10
CA VAL A 119 33.93 17.04 -19.08
C VAL A 119 32.87 16.14 -18.48
N VAL A 120 31.67 16.67 -18.24
CA VAL A 120 30.56 15.91 -17.69
C VAL A 120 29.64 15.43 -18.79
N SER A 121 29.43 14.11 -18.88
CA SER A 121 28.52 13.45 -19.84
C SER A 121 27.38 12.75 -19.11
N ILE A 122 26.48 13.57 -18.51
CA ILE A 122 25.26 13.07 -17.83
C ILE A 122 24.06 13.76 -18.44
N THR A 123 23.12 12.97 -18.91
CA THR A 123 21.84 13.42 -19.46
C THR A 123 20.78 13.60 -18.35
N ALA A 124 19.65 14.19 -18.71
CA ALA A 124 18.49 14.28 -17.82
C ALA A 124 17.93 12.89 -17.48
N ASP A 125 17.96 11.96 -18.44
CA ASP A 125 17.49 10.58 -18.25
C ASP A 125 18.42 9.82 -17.31
N ASP A 126 19.74 9.91 -17.47
CA ASP A 126 20.71 9.34 -16.52
C ASP A 126 20.47 9.83 -15.09
N SER A 127 20.19 11.12 -14.94
CA SER A 127 19.86 11.71 -13.63
C SER A 127 18.57 11.16 -13.04
N LYS A 128 17.58 10.93 -13.89
CA LYS A 128 16.30 10.33 -13.50
C LYS A 128 16.51 8.87 -13.07
N ASP A 129 17.17 8.06 -13.88
CA ASP A 129 17.42 6.65 -13.62
C ASP A 129 18.23 6.44 -12.35
N LEU A 130 19.29 7.23 -12.15
CA LEU A 130 20.05 7.17 -10.91
C LEU A 130 19.21 7.55 -9.69
N SER A 131 18.27 8.51 -9.82
CA SER A 131 17.37 8.84 -8.72
C SER A 131 16.41 7.70 -8.38
N TYR A 132 15.96 6.91 -9.36
CA TYR A 132 15.14 5.71 -9.11
C TYR A 132 15.95 4.61 -8.44
N THR A 133 17.12 4.25 -8.98
CA THR A 133 18.01 3.22 -8.41
C THR A 133 18.38 3.53 -6.97
N LYS A 134 18.71 4.80 -6.65
CA LYS A 134 19.07 5.20 -5.28
C LYS A 134 17.91 5.21 -4.29
N THR A 135 16.68 5.12 -4.75
CA THR A 135 15.46 5.10 -3.90
C THR A 135 14.64 3.83 -4.06
N GLU A 136 15.22 2.81 -4.67
CA GLU A 136 14.55 1.54 -4.97
C GLU A 136 14.02 0.87 -3.71
N ASP A 137 14.85 0.71 -2.68
CA ASP A 137 14.46 0.09 -1.41
C ASP A 137 13.23 0.75 -0.77
N ILE A 138 13.15 2.10 -0.83
CA ILE A 138 12.02 2.84 -0.25
C ILE A 138 10.78 2.68 -1.12
N TRP A 139 10.97 2.59 -2.43
CA TRP A 139 9.88 2.39 -3.37
C TRP A 139 9.29 0.97 -3.25
N GLU A 140 10.12 -0.06 -3.06
CA GLU A 140 9.67 -1.44 -2.81
C GLU A 140 8.82 -1.51 -1.54
N GLN A 141 9.27 -0.89 -0.45
CA GLN A 141 8.50 -0.77 0.79
C GLN A 141 7.14 -0.09 0.57
N LEU A 142 7.09 0.97 -0.26
CA LEU A 142 5.82 1.60 -0.63
C LEU A 142 4.89 0.64 -1.37
N GLN A 143 5.42 -0.22 -2.26
CA GLN A 143 4.60 -1.22 -2.96
C GLN A 143 4.02 -2.27 -2.01
N GLU A 144 4.78 -2.71 -1.02
CA GLU A 144 4.30 -3.64 0.01
C GLU A 144 3.13 -3.05 0.81
N ILE A 145 3.27 -1.78 1.26
CA ILE A 145 2.19 -1.07 1.98
C ILE A 145 0.95 -0.94 1.11
N LYS A 146 1.10 -0.56 -0.17
CA LYS A 146 -0.02 -0.44 -1.11
C LYS A 146 -0.70 -1.77 -1.34
N THR A 147 0.05 -2.85 -1.47
CA THR A 147 -0.49 -4.21 -1.64
C THR A 147 -1.33 -4.62 -0.43
N ALA A 148 -0.85 -4.37 0.79
CA ALA A 148 -1.62 -4.65 2.01
C ALA A 148 -2.89 -3.80 2.09
N ALA A 149 -2.83 -2.52 1.75
CA ALA A 149 -3.99 -1.64 1.69
C ALA A 149 -5.02 -2.10 0.65
N ASP A 150 -4.58 -2.48 -0.56
CA ASP A 150 -5.47 -2.96 -1.63
C ASP A 150 -6.12 -4.30 -1.27
N PHE A 151 -5.42 -5.16 -0.53
CA PHE A 151 -5.99 -6.40 0.01
C PHE A 151 -7.15 -6.08 0.99
N LEU A 152 -6.94 -5.20 1.98
CA LEU A 152 -7.99 -4.79 2.90
C LEU A 152 -9.16 -4.08 2.21
N LYS A 153 -8.88 -3.30 1.17
CA LYS A 153 -9.90 -2.67 0.33
C LYS A 153 -10.78 -3.70 -0.37
N SER A 154 -10.17 -4.71 -0.97
CA SER A 154 -10.89 -5.80 -1.63
C SER A 154 -11.77 -6.56 -0.65
N MET A 155 -11.24 -6.81 0.55
CA MET A 155 -11.96 -7.45 1.64
C MET A 155 -13.15 -6.60 2.12
N TYR A 156 -12.97 -5.28 2.27
CA TYR A 156 -14.06 -4.37 2.60
C TYR A 156 -15.23 -4.47 1.63
N PHE A 157 -14.97 -4.48 0.32
CA PHE A 157 -16.02 -4.60 -0.68
C PHE A 157 -16.70 -5.96 -0.63
N SER A 158 -15.94 -7.05 -0.46
CA SER A 158 -16.50 -8.38 -0.30
C SER A 158 -17.45 -8.47 0.91
N VAL A 159 -17.04 -7.92 2.06
CA VAL A 159 -17.89 -7.87 3.25
C VAL A 159 -19.14 -7.03 3.01
N LYS A 160 -19.01 -5.88 2.37
CA LYS A 160 -20.12 -5.00 2.00
C LYS A 160 -21.16 -5.72 1.14
N ASP A 161 -20.71 -6.50 0.17
CA ASP A 161 -21.62 -7.26 -0.71
C ASP A 161 -22.36 -8.34 0.08
N HIS A 162 -21.71 -9.05 1.01
CA HIS A 162 -22.35 -10.02 1.87
C HIS A 162 -23.34 -9.37 2.86
N VAL A 163 -23.01 -8.22 3.42
CA VAL A 163 -23.92 -7.42 4.27
C VAL A 163 -25.18 -7.06 3.49
N ASN A 164 -25.05 -6.60 2.25
CA ASN A 164 -26.18 -6.25 1.39
C ASN A 164 -27.03 -7.48 1.03
N MET A 165 -26.38 -8.60 0.73
CA MET A 165 -27.04 -9.86 0.43
C MET A 165 -27.86 -10.36 1.63
N LEU A 166 -27.27 -10.44 2.82
CA LEU A 166 -27.95 -10.89 4.03
C LEU A 166 -29.10 -9.98 4.39
N ASN A 167 -28.91 -8.68 4.34
CA ASN A 167 -29.96 -7.70 4.62
C ASN A 167 -31.16 -7.89 3.70
N SER A 168 -30.93 -8.04 2.39
CA SER A 168 -31.98 -8.28 1.40
C SER A 168 -32.70 -9.60 1.64
N THR A 169 -31.97 -10.65 2.04
CA THR A 169 -32.56 -11.97 2.29
C THR A 169 -33.38 -12.01 3.58
N ILE A 170 -32.87 -11.43 4.67
CA ILE A 170 -33.61 -11.29 5.93
C ILE A 170 -34.93 -10.57 5.69
N HIS A 171 -34.92 -9.45 4.97
CA HIS A 171 -36.15 -8.73 4.63
C HIS A 171 -37.14 -9.54 3.80
N ARG A 172 -36.65 -10.37 2.89
CA ARG A 172 -37.49 -11.24 2.06
C ARG A 172 -38.11 -12.35 2.88
N VAL A 173 -37.31 -13.09 3.65
CA VAL A 173 -37.80 -14.23 4.47
C VAL A 173 -38.79 -13.75 5.53
N SER A 174 -38.49 -12.65 6.25
CA SER A 174 -39.39 -12.10 7.28
C SER A 174 -40.75 -11.68 6.74
N ARG A 175 -40.89 -11.34 5.46
CA ARG A 175 -42.18 -11.04 4.83
C ARG A 175 -43.03 -12.30 4.57
N PHE A 176 -42.38 -13.43 4.34
CA PHE A 176 -43.09 -14.68 4.10
C PHE A 176 -43.56 -15.37 5.39
N GLU A 177 -42.91 -15.11 6.53
CA GLU A 177 -43.31 -15.65 7.83
C GLU A 177 -44.51 -14.92 8.45
N ILE A 178 -44.91 -13.76 7.92
CA ILE A 178 -46.05 -12.95 8.41
C ILE A 178 -47.37 -13.25 7.63
N GLN A 179 -47.30 -14.06 6.59
CA GLN A 179 -48.47 -14.51 5.82
C GLN A 179 -48.90 -15.91 6.24
#